data_1fbabb9e02c93474a3b9e71edd049c22
#
_entry.id   1fbabb9e02c93474a3b9e71edd049c22
#
_cell.length_a   1.000
_cell.length_b   1.000
_cell.length_c   1.000
_cell.angle_alpha   90.00
_cell.angle_beta   90.00
_cell.angle_gamma   90.00
#
_symmetry.space_group_name_H-M   'P 1'
#
loop_
_entity.id
_entity.type
_entity.pdbx_description
1 polymer ?
#
loop_
_entity_poly.entity_id
_entity_poly.type
_entity_poly.pdbx_seq_one_letter_code
_entity_poly.pdbx_strand_id
1 'polypeptide(L)'
;MDNVILMVFTTFVFAIVLAIITFVVTRKKASKRYKNKANLLDIEKNKLINVKILSEITKVRDLVKTDNLQHKLDDWDKSFNYIKDDMLPKITDEISEVDFMIDRHEYKNAIRKMTDIELEIERLKRRSDKLISEIQIITNSEERNRALITKLKITYRELSAKFERCIKDYGDVADAIRGVFDKIDNQFQLFGQSMDKTDYVEVEKIVIVIEDEINNLRNILNDLPAIVLMASVLIPGKVEEARVMYARMIRDGYPLD
;
A
#
# COMPACT_ATOMS: atom_id res chain seq x y z
N MET A 1 10.23 -54.29 -71.53
CA MET A 1 11.02 -54.02 -70.31
C MET A 1 11.16 -52.51 -70.04
N ASP A 2 11.36 -51.73 -71.08
CA ASP A 2 11.58 -50.27 -70.89
C ASP A 2 10.44 -49.47 -70.28
N ASN A 3 9.20 -49.80 -70.60
CA ASN A 3 8.05 -49.12 -70.00
C ASN A 3 7.86 -49.36 -68.47
N VAL A 4 8.27 -50.55 -67.98
CA VAL A 4 8.21 -50.89 -66.55
C VAL A 4 9.30 -50.12 -65.77
N ILE A 5 10.49 -50.07 -66.36
CA ILE A 5 11.64 -49.33 -65.82
C ILE A 5 11.30 -47.81 -65.75
N LEU A 6 10.71 -47.28 -66.79
CA LEU A 6 10.26 -45.87 -66.83
C LEU A 6 9.18 -45.57 -65.77
N MET A 7 8.21 -46.48 -65.59
CA MET A 7 7.17 -46.39 -64.60
C MET A 7 7.73 -46.43 -63.17
N VAL A 8 8.65 -47.29 -62.87
CA VAL A 8 9.34 -47.38 -61.58
C VAL A 8 10.14 -46.06 -61.29
N PHE A 9 10.84 -45.56 -62.31
CA PHE A 9 11.64 -44.37 -62.21
C PHE A 9 10.74 -43.13 -61.94
N THR A 10 9.61 -42.98 -62.63
CA THR A 10 8.68 -41.89 -62.45
C THR A 10 8.00 -41.90 -61.05
N THR A 11 7.65 -43.12 -60.57
CA THR A 11 7.08 -43.24 -59.17
C THR A 11 8.12 -42.91 -58.10
N PHE A 12 9.38 -43.28 -58.31
CA PHE A 12 10.47 -42.95 -57.40
C PHE A 12 10.74 -41.43 -57.35
N VAL A 13 10.83 -40.80 -58.53
CA VAL A 13 10.97 -39.33 -58.62
C VAL A 13 9.78 -38.59 -57.90
N PHE A 14 8.55 -39.08 -58.16
CA PHE A 14 7.36 -38.52 -57.50
C PHE A 14 7.41 -38.67 -55.97
N ALA A 15 7.83 -39.83 -55.45
CA ALA A 15 8.01 -40.07 -54.02
C ALA A 15 9.06 -39.12 -53.41
N ILE A 16 10.18 -38.88 -54.09
CA ILE A 16 11.19 -37.90 -53.63
C ILE A 16 10.61 -36.48 -53.59
N VAL A 17 9.88 -36.06 -54.62
CA VAL A 17 9.25 -34.71 -54.65
C VAL A 17 8.25 -34.55 -53.50
N LEU A 18 7.40 -35.57 -53.26
CA LEU A 18 6.49 -35.57 -52.12
C LEU A 18 7.23 -35.50 -50.79
N ALA A 19 8.32 -36.24 -50.62
CA ALA A 19 9.14 -36.20 -49.41
C ALA A 19 9.75 -34.81 -49.19
N ILE A 20 10.24 -34.16 -50.24
CA ILE A 20 10.77 -32.80 -50.17
C ILE A 20 9.65 -31.79 -49.80
N ILE A 21 8.50 -31.89 -50.43
CA ILE A 21 7.35 -31.00 -50.12
C ILE A 21 6.92 -31.17 -48.67
N THR A 22 6.74 -32.38 -48.20
CA THR A 22 6.37 -32.66 -46.79
C THR A 22 7.43 -32.16 -45.82
N PHE A 23 8.71 -32.35 -46.15
CA PHE A 23 9.81 -31.84 -45.36
C PHE A 23 9.83 -30.30 -45.28
N VAL A 24 9.61 -29.58 -46.37
CA VAL A 24 9.54 -28.10 -46.42
C VAL A 24 8.32 -27.58 -45.65
N VAL A 25 7.15 -28.22 -45.81
CA VAL A 25 5.92 -27.83 -45.14
C VAL A 25 6.05 -28.05 -43.63
N THR A 26 6.58 -29.17 -43.18
CA THR A 26 6.78 -29.46 -41.75
C THR A 26 7.77 -28.49 -41.10
N ARG A 27 8.86 -28.15 -41.80
CA ARG A 27 9.84 -27.15 -41.35
C ARG A 27 9.22 -25.76 -41.24
N LYS A 28 8.42 -25.32 -42.22
CA LYS A 28 7.73 -24.04 -42.17
C LYS A 28 6.74 -23.98 -41.01
N LYS A 29 5.96 -25.04 -40.76
CA LYS A 29 5.05 -25.12 -39.61
C LYS A 29 5.82 -25.08 -38.28
N ALA A 30 6.92 -25.77 -38.16
CA ALA A 30 7.78 -25.76 -36.96
C ALA A 30 8.35 -24.35 -36.70
N SER A 31 8.94 -23.72 -37.71
CA SER A 31 9.46 -22.35 -37.60
C SER A 31 8.38 -21.37 -37.13
N LYS A 32 7.19 -21.38 -37.76
CA LYS A 32 6.07 -20.51 -37.36
C LYS A 32 5.65 -20.74 -35.90
N ARG A 33 5.61 -22.00 -35.44
CA ARG A 33 5.24 -22.33 -34.05
C ARG A 33 6.25 -21.76 -33.03
N TYR A 34 7.55 -21.90 -33.34
CA TYR A 34 8.60 -21.43 -32.46
C TYR A 34 8.70 -19.89 -32.46
N LYS A 35 8.52 -19.23 -33.62
CA LYS A 35 8.42 -17.76 -33.68
C LYS A 35 7.24 -17.23 -32.89
N ASN A 36 6.08 -17.89 -32.96
CA ASN A 36 4.95 -17.51 -32.14
C ASN A 36 5.27 -17.62 -30.63
N LYS A 37 6.01 -18.65 -30.21
CA LYS A 37 6.41 -18.79 -28.80
C LYS A 37 7.40 -17.68 -28.39
N ALA A 38 8.38 -17.36 -29.23
CA ALA A 38 9.30 -16.25 -28.98
C ALA A 38 8.57 -14.90 -28.89
N ASN A 39 7.59 -14.66 -29.76
CA ASN A 39 6.74 -13.47 -29.67
C ASN A 39 5.92 -13.39 -28.38
N LEU A 40 5.44 -14.52 -27.83
CA LEU A 40 4.75 -14.54 -26.54
C LEU A 40 5.68 -14.12 -25.39
N LEU A 41 6.95 -14.56 -25.42
CA LEU A 41 7.95 -14.13 -24.44
C LEU A 41 8.21 -12.62 -24.51
N ASP A 42 8.28 -12.07 -25.72
CA ASP A 42 8.43 -10.62 -25.90
C ASP A 42 7.22 -9.84 -25.37
N ILE A 43 6.01 -10.34 -25.61
CA ILE A 43 4.77 -9.76 -25.05
C ILE A 43 4.77 -9.82 -23.52
N GLU A 44 5.18 -10.95 -22.93
CA GLU A 44 5.26 -11.09 -21.47
C GLU A 44 6.31 -10.14 -20.89
N LYS A 45 7.49 -10.06 -21.47
CA LYS A 45 8.52 -9.08 -21.09
C LYS A 45 7.99 -7.65 -21.16
N ASN A 46 7.31 -7.29 -22.25
CA ASN A 46 6.79 -5.95 -22.45
C ASN A 46 5.67 -5.58 -21.45
N LYS A 47 4.90 -6.55 -20.94
CA LYS A 47 3.95 -6.33 -19.86
C LYS A 47 4.62 -5.97 -18.53
N LEU A 48 5.87 -6.38 -18.33
CA LEU A 48 6.65 -6.09 -17.13
C LEU A 48 7.34 -4.71 -17.18
N ILE A 49 7.38 -4.07 -18.37
CA ILE A 49 7.82 -2.66 -18.51
C ILE A 49 6.74 -1.76 -17.88
N ASN A 50 6.77 -1.63 -16.57
CA ASN A 50 5.64 -1.10 -15.86
C ASN A 50 5.75 0.42 -15.63
N VAL A 51 4.92 1.14 -16.36
CA VAL A 51 4.43 2.47 -15.97
C VAL A 51 4.02 2.51 -14.48
N LYS A 52 3.58 1.38 -13.90
CA LYS A 52 3.15 1.24 -12.52
C LYS A 52 4.30 1.44 -11.50
N ILE A 53 5.48 0.87 -11.73
CA ILE A 53 6.63 1.05 -10.81
C ILE A 53 7.05 2.52 -10.80
N LEU A 54 7.19 3.12 -11.98
CA LEU A 54 7.58 4.53 -12.10
C LEU A 54 6.54 5.45 -11.46
N SER A 55 5.25 5.16 -11.64
CA SER A 55 4.16 5.91 -11.01
C SER A 55 4.22 5.86 -9.49
N GLU A 56 4.47 4.68 -8.90
CA GLU A 56 4.59 4.54 -7.45
C GLU A 56 5.85 5.24 -6.90
N ILE A 57 7.00 5.10 -7.58
CA ILE A 57 8.22 5.82 -7.22
C ILE A 57 8.01 7.34 -7.27
N THR A 58 7.31 7.84 -8.30
CA THR A 58 7.02 9.28 -8.42
C THR A 58 6.16 9.79 -7.27
N LYS A 59 5.14 9.02 -6.86
CA LYS A 59 4.32 9.38 -5.68
C LYS A 59 5.17 9.50 -4.42
N VAL A 60 6.08 8.55 -4.18
CA VAL A 60 6.98 8.61 -3.02
C VAL A 60 7.90 9.82 -3.11
N ARG A 61 8.41 10.15 -4.30
CA ARG A 61 9.29 11.32 -4.49
C ARG A 61 8.63 12.62 -4.05
N ASP A 62 7.32 12.75 -4.25
CA ASP A 62 6.54 13.91 -3.79
C ASP A 62 6.32 13.91 -2.27
N LEU A 63 6.43 12.73 -1.61
CA LEU A 63 6.27 12.56 -0.17
C LEU A 63 7.59 12.68 0.61
N VAL A 64 8.74 12.61 -0.09
CA VAL A 64 10.07 12.64 0.55
C VAL A 64 10.32 13.99 1.23
N LYS A 65 10.45 13.93 2.56
CA LYS A 65 10.84 15.07 3.40
C LYS A 65 11.97 14.72 4.38
N THR A 66 12.44 13.48 4.33
CA THR A 66 13.42 12.95 5.30
C THR A 66 14.52 12.17 4.61
N ASP A 67 15.74 12.24 5.19
CA ASP A 67 16.91 11.54 4.67
C ASP A 67 16.71 10.02 4.56
N ASN A 68 15.99 9.42 5.52
CA ASN A 68 15.74 7.98 5.52
C ASN A 68 14.86 7.54 4.33
N LEU A 69 13.81 8.31 4.05
CA LEU A 69 12.94 8.02 2.89
C LEU A 69 13.67 8.31 1.58
N GLN A 70 14.56 9.31 1.56
CA GLN A 70 15.42 9.61 0.40
C GLN A 70 16.35 8.42 0.09
N HIS A 71 17.01 7.84 1.09
CA HIS A 71 17.85 6.65 0.90
C HIS A 71 17.08 5.46 0.33
N LYS A 72 15.87 5.22 0.83
CA LYS A 72 15.01 4.15 0.26
C LYS A 72 14.62 4.45 -1.18
N LEU A 73 14.26 5.70 -1.48
CA LEU A 73 13.93 6.13 -2.84
C LEU A 73 15.11 5.90 -3.79
N ASP A 74 16.34 6.27 -3.38
CA ASP A 74 17.56 6.06 -4.16
C ASP A 74 17.81 4.56 -4.44
N ASP A 75 17.53 3.69 -3.48
CA ASP A 75 17.69 2.24 -3.64
C ASP A 75 16.60 1.64 -4.56
N TRP A 76 15.39 2.17 -4.50
CA TRP A 76 14.32 1.79 -5.44
C TRP A 76 14.59 2.30 -6.85
N ASP A 77 15.07 3.54 -7.00
CA ASP A 77 15.50 4.09 -8.30
C ASP A 77 16.62 3.25 -8.91
N LYS A 78 17.64 2.85 -8.13
CA LYS A 78 18.69 1.93 -8.58
C LYS A 78 18.13 0.58 -9.02
N SER A 79 17.21 0.01 -8.22
CA SER A 79 16.58 -1.28 -8.53
C SER A 79 15.73 -1.20 -9.79
N PHE A 80 14.98 -0.12 -9.97
CA PHE A 80 14.19 0.13 -11.17
C PHE A 80 15.06 0.33 -12.41
N ASN A 81 16.11 1.14 -12.30
CA ASN A 81 17.05 1.38 -13.41
C ASN A 81 17.75 0.08 -13.81
N TYR A 82 18.18 -0.76 -12.87
CA TYR A 82 18.74 -2.08 -13.18
C TYR A 82 17.75 -2.98 -13.94
N ILE A 83 16.47 -2.96 -13.57
CA ILE A 83 15.43 -3.68 -14.31
C ILE A 83 15.31 -3.13 -15.74
N LYS A 84 15.20 -1.82 -15.87
CA LYS A 84 14.91 -1.12 -17.11
C LYS A 84 16.10 -1.12 -18.08
N ASP A 85 17.29 -0.81 -17.56
CA ASP A 85 18.45 -0.47 -18.41
C ASP A 85 19.38 -1.68 -18.61
N ASP A 86 19.34 -2.69 -17.70
CA ASP A 86 20.18 -3.88 -17.80
C ASP A 86 19.38 -5.14 -18.14
N MET A 87 18.37 -5.49 -17.32
CA MET A 87 17.68 -6.79 -17.48
C MET A 87 16.78 -6.85 -18.71
N LEU A 88 15.99 -5.82 -18.97
CA LEU A 88 15.06 -5.80 -20.11
C LEU A 88 15.77 -5.80 -21.46
N PRO A 89 16.82 -4.99 -21.70
CA PRO A 89 17.60 -5.05 -22.94
C PRO A 89 18.25 -6.42 -23.13
N LYS A 90 18.86 -7.00 -22.09
CA LYS A 90 19.44 -8.34 -22.14
C LYS A 90 18.44 -9.40 -22.61
N ILE A 91 17.24 -9.44 -22.01
CA ILE A 91 16.18 -10.38 -22.42
C ILE A 91 15.75 -10.12 -23.87
N THR A 92 15.71 -8.85 -24.31
CA THR A 92 15.39 -8.49 -25.71
C THR A 92 16.42 -9.04 -26.68
N ASP A 93 17.71 -8.91 -26.36
CA ASP A 93 18.79 -9.45 -27.16
C ASP A 93 18.73 -10.99 -27.23
N GLU A 94 18.44 -11.64 -26.11
CA GLU A 94 18.29 -13.09 -26.03
C GLU A 94 17.09 -13.61 -26.85
N ILE A 95 15.97 -12.87 -26.89
CA ILE A 95 14.83 -13.20 -27.77
C ILE A 95 15.22 -13.05 -29.23
N SER A 96 15.98 -12.01 -29.58
CA SER A 96 16.49 -11.81 -30.94
C SER A 96 17.44 -12.96 -31.36
N GLU A 97 18.26 -13.44 -30.44
CA GLU A 97 19.14 -14.63 -30.68
C GLU A 97 18.30 -15.88 -30.92
N VAL A 98 17.19 -16.06 -30.19
CA VAL A 98 16.25 -17.18 -30.43
C VAL A 98 15.65 -17.10 -31.84
N ASP A 99 15.24 -15.95 -32.31
CA ASP A 99 14.71 -15.77 -33.66
C ASP A 99 15.75 -16.14 -34.72
N PHE A 100 17.00 -15.73 -34.52
CA PHE A 100 18.12 -16.13 -35.40
C PHE A 100 18.36 -17.65 -35.42
N MET A 101 18.31 -18.31 -34.25
CA MET A 101 18.42 -19.77 -34.15
C MET A 101 17.26 -20.47 -34.89
N ILE A 102 16.04 -19.95 -34.80
CA ILE A 102 14.87 -20.51 -35.51
C ILE A 102 15.04 -20.39 -37.02
N ASP A 103 15.55 -19.25 -37.51
CA ASP A 103 15.79 -19.05 -38.95
C ASP A 103 16.86 -19.97 -39.48
N ARG A 104 17.85 -20.35 -38.67
CA ARG A 104 18.87 -21.36 -38.98
C ARG A 104 18.40 -22.80 -38.77
N HIS A 105 17.14 -23.02 -38.38
CA HIS A 105 16.57 -24.34 -38.08
C HIS A 105 17.21 -25.05 -36.87
N GLU A 106 17.87 -24.34 -35.99
CA GLU A 106 18.49 -24.84 -34.75
C GLU A 106 17.45 -24.96 -33.61
N TYR A 107 16.35 -25.64 -33.87
CA TYR A 107 15.20 -25.67 -32.98
C TYR A 107 15.50 -26.19 -31.57
N LYS A 108 16.42 -27.15 -31.43
CA LYS A 108 16.80 -27.69 -30.12
C LYS A 108 17.46 -26.63 -29.23
N ASN A 109 18.35 -25.83 -29.82
CA ASN A 109 19.04 -24.75 -29.13
C ASN A 109 18.06 -23.61 -28.83
N ALA A 110 17.22 -23.25 -29.79
CA ALA A 110 16.16 -22.23 -29.60
C ALA A 110 15.21 -22.60 -28.46
N ILE A 111 14.75 -23.86 -28.36
CA ILE A 111 13.88 -24.31 -27.27
C ILE A 111 14.56 -24.14 -25.89
N ARG A 112 15.83 -24.59 -25.79
CA ARG A 112 16.59 -24.46 -24.55
C ARG A 112 16.73 -23.00 -24.14
N LYS A 113 17.13 -22.12 -25.08
CA LYS A 113 17.27 -20.69 -24.84
C LYS A 113 15.94 -20.05 -24.45
N MET A 114 14.82 -20.41 -25.09
CA MET A 114 13.48 -19.93 -24.70
C MET A 114 13.12 -20.33 -23.27
N THR A 115 13.50 -21.52 -22.81
CA THR A 115 13.26 -21.93 -21.42
C THR A 115 14.08 -21.09 -20.43
N ASP A 116 15.34 -20.79 -20.79
CA ASP A 116 16.18 -19.91 -19.97
C ASP A 116 15.59 -18.48 -19.89
N ILE A 117 15.10 -17.97 -21.01
CA ILE A 117 14.40 -16.66 -21.08
C ILE A 117 13.10 -16.67 -20.24
N GLU A 118 12.29 -17.73 -20.30
CA GLU A 118 11.10 -17.88 -19.46
C GLU A 118 11.46 -17.76 -17.96
N LEU A 119 12.54 -18.40 -17.53
CA LEU A 119 13.03 -18.31 -16.16
C LEU A 119 13.53 -16.91 -15.79
N GLU A 120 14.19 -16.21 -16.71
CA GLU A 120 14.63 -14.83 -16.48
C GLU A 120 13.46 -13.87 -16.41
N ILE A 121 12.45 -14.01 -17.27
CA ILE A 121 11.20 -13.23 -17.20
C ILE A 121 10.49 -13.45 -15.87
N GLU A 122 10.40 -14.68 -15.38
CA GLU A 122 9.79 -14.98 -14.09
C GLU A 122 10.59 -14.37 -12.92
N ARG A 123 11.92 -14.39 -12.97
CA ARG A 123 12.77 -13.70 -11.97
C ARG A 123 12.57 -12.19 -12.00
N LEU A 124 12.49 -11.63 -13.20
CA LEU A 124 12.22 -10.20 -13.41
C LEU A 124 10.87 -9.82 -12.82
N LYS A 125 9.82 -10.60 -13.10
CA LYS A 125 8.48 -10.41 -12.56
C LYS A 125 8.48 -10.38 -11.03
N ARG A 126 9.07 -11.40 -10.40
CA ARG A 126 9.17 -11.46 -8.93
C ARG A 126 9.91 -10.26 -8.34
N ARG A 127 10.96 -9.80 -9.01
CA ARG A 127 11.73 -8.62 -8.57
C ARG A 127 10.91 -7.35 -8.69
N SER A 128 10.17 -7.18 -9.79
CA SER A 128 9.27 -6.06 -10.02
C SER A 128 8.12 -6.04 -9.00
N ASP A 129 7.47 -7.19 -8.77
CA ASP A 129 6.38 -7.32 -7.81
C ASP A 129 6.84 -7.03 -6.38
N LYS A 130 8.04 -7.49 -6.01
CA LYS A 130 8.65 -7.20 -4.72
C LYS A 130 8.88 -5.70 -4.55
N LEU A 131 9.48 -5.05 -5.56
CA LEU A 131 9.72 -3.61 -5.55
C LEU A 131 8.43 -2.81 -5.41
N ILE A 132 7.40 -3.15 -6.20
CA ILE A 132 6.07 -2.51 -6.10
C ILE A 132 5.48 -2.70 -4.71
N SER A 133 5.54 -3.91 -4.16
CA SER A 133 5.01 -4.20 -2.82
C SER A 133 5.70 -3.39 -1.73
N GLU A 134 7.03 -3.28 -1.77
CA GLU A 134 7.80 -2.46 -0.81
C GLU A 134 7.40 -0.98 -0.88
N ILE A 135 7.27 -0.43 -2.09
CA ILE A 135 6.87 0.96 -2.30
C ILE A 135 5.43 1.18 -1.79
N GLN A 136 4.50 0.29 -2.16
CA GLN A 136 3.09 0.41 -1.78
C GLN A 136 2.85 0.32 -0.28
N ILE A 137 3.59 -0.52 0.44
CA ILE A 137 3.49 -0.60 1.90
C ILE A 137 3.76 0.79 2.51
N ILE A 138 4.80 1.47 2.06
CA ILE A 138 5.17 2.79 2.58
C ILE A 138 4.17 3.86 2.13
N THR A 139 3.83 3.89 0.84
CA THR A 139 2.90 4.89 0.29
C THR A 139 1.51 4.80 0.93
N ASN A 140 0.96 3.58 1.03
CA ASN A 140 -0.36 3.37 1.62
C ASN A 140 -0.39 3.69 3.12
N SER A 141 0.69 3.35 3.86
CA SER A 141 0.80 3.70 5.27
C SER A 141 0.88 5.20 5.47
N GLU A 142 1.65 5.89 4.66
CA GLU A 142 1.79 7.35 4.68
C GLU A 142 0.45 8.05 4.40
N GLU A 143 -0.22 7.70 3.30
CA GLU A 143 -1.51 8.29 2.93
C GLU A 143 -2.57 8.03 4.00
N ARG A 144 -2.67 6.79 4.50
CA ARG A 144 -3.62 6.41 5.54
C ARG A 144 -3.39 7.19 6.83
N ASN A 145 -2.14 7.26 7.30
CA ASN A 145 -1.81 7.93 8.55
C ASN A 145 -2.04 9.45 8.45
N ARG A 146 -1.73 10.07 7.31
CA ARG A 146 -2.04 11.49 7.06
C ARG A 146 -3.53 11.77 7.02
N ALA A 147 -4.32 10.89 6.39
CA ALA A 147 -5.77 11.03 6.35
C ALA A 147 -6.38 10.91 7.75
N LEU A 148 -5.96 9.91 8.53
CA LEU A 148 -6.44 9.68 9.90
C LEU A 148 -6.07 10.85 10.81
N ILE A 149 -4.81 11.29 10.83
CA ILE A 149 -4.38 12.40 11.68
C ILE A 149 -5.07 13.72 11.33
N THR A 150 -5.35 13.95 10.04
CA THR A 150 -6.09 15.13 9.60
C THR A 150 -7.50 15.12 10.17
N LYS A 151 -8.19 13.98 10.12
CA LYS A 151 -9.52 13.81 10.72
C LYS A 151 -9.48 14.01 12.23
N LEU A 152 -8.50 13.43 12.92
CA LEU A 152 -8.34 13.58 14.36
C LEU A 152 -8.06 15.04 14.75
N LYS A 153 -7.23 15.75 14.01
CA LYS A 153 -6.97 17.19 14.22
C LYS A 153 -8.22 18.06 14.03
N ILE A 154 -9.10 17.73 13.10
CA ILE A 154 -10.38 18.43 12.93
C ILE A 154 -11.24 18.22 14.16
N THR A 155 -11.43 16.96 14.59
CA THR A 155 -12.21 16.62 15.79
C THR A 155 -11.64 17.30 17.05
N TYR A 156 -10.32 17.27 17.22
CA TYR A 156 -9.63 17.93 18.33
C TYR A 156 -9.92 19.44 18.36
N ARG A 157 -9.84 20.13 17.23
CA ARG A 157 -10.16 21.57 17.12
C ARG A 157 -11.62 21.86 17.47
N GLU A 158 -12.54 21.01 17.04
CA GLU A 158 -13.97 21.14 17.38
C GLU A 158 -14.20 21.00 18.88
N LEU A 159 -13.54 20.03 19.54
CA LEU A 159 -13.60 19.84 20.99
C LEU A 159 -12.95 21.00 21.74
N SER A 160 -11.81 21.50 21.29
CA SER A 160 -11.16 22.68 21.86
C SER A 160 -12.05 23.90 21.77
N ALA A 161 -12.67 24.16 20.62
CA ALA A 161 -13.60 25.25 20.44
C ALA A 161 -14.87 25.10 21.32
N LYS A 162 -15.36 23.88 21.54
CA LYS A 162 -16.46 23.58 22.45
C LYS A 162 -16.05 23.87 23.89
N PHE A 163 -14.89 23.40 24.32
CA PHE A 163 -14.37 23.63 25.67
C PHE A 163 -14.24 25.13 25.99
N GLU A 164 -13.60 25.89 25.09
CA GLU A 164 -13.41 27.32 25.29
C GLU A 164 -14.76 28.11 25.37
N ARG A 165 -15.76 27.72 24.60
CA ARG A 165 -17.10 28.33 24.65
C ARG A 165 -17.82 28.05 25.95
N CYS A 166 -17.65 26.85 26.52
CA CYS A 166 -18.36 26.37 27.68
C CYS A 166 -17.47 26.28 28.94
N ILE A 167 -16.33 26.97 28.96
CA ILE A 167 -15.32 26.84 30.01
C ILE A 167 -15.88 27.05 31.42
N LYS A 168 -16.88 27.96 31.58
CA LYS A 168 -17.53 28.24 32.85
C LYS A 168 -18.35 27.06 33.39
N ASP A 169 -18.83 26.19 32.51
CA ASP A 169 -19.67 25.04 32.88
C ASP A 169 -18.84 23.92 33.52
N TYR A 170 -17.51 23.97 33.37
CA TYR A 170 -16.59 22.99 33.94
C TYR A 170 -16.05 23.39 35.33
N GLY A 171 -16.24 24.66 35.77
CA GLY A 171 -15.80 25.11 37.07
C GLY A 171 -14.33 24.83 37.37
N ASP A 172 -14.05 24.35 38.59
CA ASP A 172 -12.69 24.10 39.07
C ASP A 172 -11.94 22.95 38.33
N VAL A 173 -12.66 22.14 37.54
CA VAL A 173 -12.02 21.03 36.78
C VAL A 173 -11.51 21.46 35.39
N ALA A 174 -11.75 22.72 35.02
CA ALA A 174 -11.30 23.24 33.70
C ALA A 174 -9.80 23.10 33.48
N ASP A 175 -8.97 23.31 34.52
CA ASP A 175 -7.51 23.18 34.41
C ASP A 175 -7.06 21.71 34.19
N ALA A 176 -7.77 20.77 34.82
CA ALA A 176 -7.51 19.34 34.57
C ALA A 176 -7.83 18.95 33.10
N ILE A 177 -8.89 19.53 32.54
CA ILE A 177 -9.24 19.31 31.13
C ILE A 177 -8.17 19.91 30.20
N ARG A 178 -7.62 21.10 30.51
CA ARG A 178 -6.49 21.68 29.77
C ARG A 178 -5.29 20.71 29.75
N GLY A 179 -4.99 20.08 30.89
CA GLY A 179 -3.93 19.06 30.94
C GLY A 179 -4.17 17.85 30.02
N VAL A 180 -5.43 17.52 29.70
CA VAL A 180 -5.75 16.49 28.70
C VAL A 180 -5.47 17.00 27.29
N PHE A 181 -5.83 18.25 26.98
CA PHE A 181 -5.49 18.88 25.69
C PHE A 181 -3.98 18.91 25.48
N ASP A 182 -3.19 19.31 26.49
CA ASP A 182 -1.72 19.34 26.42
C ASP A 182 -1.13 17.96 26.14
N LYS A 183 -1.71 16.89 26.72
CA LYS A 183 -1.28 15.50 26.41
C LYS A 183 -1.53 15.14 24.95
N ILE A 184 -2.69 15.47 24.42
CA ILE A 184 -3.03 15.20 23.02
C ILE A 184 -2.11 16.00 22.08
N ASP A 185 -1.81 17.26 22.40
CA ASP A 185 -0.87 18.07 21.63
C ASP A 185 0.54 17.47 21.61
N ASN A 186 1.01 16.94 22.75
CA ASN A 186 2.27 16.20 22.81
C ASN A 186 2.24 14.93 21.92
N GLN A 187 1.13 14.20 21.88
CA GLN A 187 0.99 13.04 20.98
C GLN A 187 1.02 13.46 19.50
N PHE A 188 0.41 14.60 19.14
CA PHE A 188 0.52 15.13 17.78
C PHE A 188 1.96 15.50 17.40
N GLN A 189 2.76 16.01 18.34
CA GLN A 189 4.18 16.27 18.11
C GLN A 189 4.98 14.97 17.92
N LEU A 190 4.73 13.96 18.77
CA LEU A 190 5.37 12.63 18.64
C LEU A 190 5.00 11.97 17.31
N PHE A 191 3.74 12.07 16.87
CA PHE A 191 3.33 11.63 15.55
C PHE A 191 4.18 12.28 14.46
N GLY A 192 4.37 13.59 14.48
CA GLY A 192 5.21 14.31 13.52
C GLY A 192 6.64 13.78 13.49
N GLN A 193 7.25 13.62 14.67
CA GLN A 193 8.62 13.11 14.80
C GLN A 193 8.78 11.67 14.28
N SER A 194 7.79 10.80 14.55
CA SER A 194 7.82 9.41 14.10
C SER A 194 7.55 9.29 12.58
N MET A 195 6.69 10.14 12.03
CA MET A 195 6.51 10.29 10.58
C MET A 195 7.81 10.73 9.90
N ASP A 196 8.49 11.69 10.48
CA ASP A 196 9.79 12.17 9.98
C ASP A 196 10.88 11.07 10.05
N LYS A 197 10.83 10.15 10.98
CA LYS A 197 11.72 8.98 11.07
C LYS A 197 11.30 7.82 10.17
N THR A 198 10.16 7.92 9.47
CA THR A 198 9.55 6.82 8.71
C THR A 198 9.30 5.55 9.54
N ASP A 199 9.08 5.71 10.85
CA ASP A 199 8.71 4.61 11.75
C ASP A 199 7.18 4.43 11.77
N TYR A 200 6.66 3.80 10.72
CA TYR A 200 5.22 3.62 10.55
C TYR A 200 4.60 2.69 11.60
N VAL A 201 5.38 1.81 12.23
CA VAL A 201 4.90 0.96 13.33
C VAL A 201 4.61 1.80 14.56
N GLU A 202 5.51 2.72 14.89
CA GLU A 202 5.31 3.64 16.01
C GLU A 202 4.22 4.67 15.69
N VAL A 203 4.18 5.17 14.46
CA VAL A 203 3.10 6.08 13.99
C VAL A 203 1.72 5.46 14.19
N GLU A 204 1.53 4.19 13.84
CA GLU A 204 0.24 3.51 14.00
C GLU A 204 -0.18 3.43 15.48
N LYS A 205 0.74 3.13 16.39
CA LYS A 205 0.47 3.13 17.84
C LYS A 205 0.08 4.52 18.35
N ILE A 206 0.81 5.56 17.93
CA ILE A 206 0.53 6.94 18.33
C ILE A 206 -0.85 7.38 17.84
N VAL A 207 -1.23 7.03 16.61
CA VAL A 207 -2.57 7.35 16.06
C VAL A 207 -3.67 6.71 16.89
N ILE A 208 -3.52 5.45 17.31
CA ILE A 208 -4.48 4.77 18.19
C ILE A 208 -4.60 5.50 19.53
N VAL A 209 -3.48 5.86 20.14
CA VAL A 209 -3.48 6.63 21.42
C VAL A 209 -4.19 7.97 21.26
N ILE A 210 -3.91 8.71 20.18
CA ILE A 210 -4.58 10.00 19.92
C ILE A 210 -6.10 9.80 19.74
N GLU A 211 -6.51 8.77 19.02
CA GLU A 211 -7.92 8.46 18.80
C GLU A 211 -8.64 8.16 20.13
N ASP A 212 -8.04 7.35 20.99
CA ASP A 212 -8.57 7.00 22.30
C ASP A 212 -8.65 8.22 23.22
N GLU A 213 -7.59 9.04 23.26
CA GLU A 213 -7.59 10.28 24.08
C GLU A 213 -8.62 11.30 23.61
N ILE A 214 -8.79 11.47 22.30
CA ILE A 214 -9.85 12.36 21.74
C ILE A 214 -11.24 11.83 22.05
N ASN A 215 -11.47 10.53 22.00
CA ASN A 215 -12.76 9.94 22.36
C ASN A 215 -13.04 10.10 23.85
N ASN A 216 -12.06 9.88 24.71
CA ASN A 216 -12.17 10.13 26.14
C ASN A 216 -12.46 11.61 26.44
N LEU A 217 -11.73 12.53 25.80
CA LEU A 217 -11.97 13.97 25.94
C LEU A 217 -13.39 14.35 25.50
N ARG A 218 -13.90 13.76 24.41
CA ARG A 218 -15.28 13.98 23.95
C ARG A 218 -16.30 13.58 25.02
N ASN A 219 -16.11 12.42 25.65
CA ASN A 219 -16.99 11.94 26.72
C ASN A 219 -16.92 12.86 27.94
N ILE A 220 -15.71 13.24 28.37
CA ILE A 220 -15.51 14.20 29.45
C ILE A 220 -16.27 15.52 29.19
N LEU A 221 -16.08 16.11 27.99
CA LEU A 221 -16.72 17.36 27.64
C LEU A 221 -18.26 17.28 27.49
N ASN A 222 -18.80 16.09 27.30
CA ASN A 222 -20.25 15.89 27.24
C ASN A 222 -20.88 15.70 28.63
N ASP A 223 -20.23 14.93 29.49
CA ASP A 223 -20.84 14.45 30.74
C ASP A 223 -20.51 15.34 31.93
N LEU A 224 -19.32 15.94 31.94
CA LEU A 224 -18.80 16.68 33.08
C LEU A 224 -19.62 17.93 33.46
N PRO A 225 -20.18 18.74 32.54
CA PRO A 225 -20.99 19.88 32.88
C PRO A 225 -22.19 19.52 33.76
N ALA A 226 -22.87 18.41 33.47
CA ALA A 226 -24.00 17.93 34.26
C ALA A 226 -23.56 17.50 35.68
N ILE A 227 -22.41 16.84 35.78
CA ILE A 227 -21.83 16.40 37.06
C ILE A 227 -21.42 17.62 37.89
N VAL A 228 -20.75 18.60 37.28
CA VAL A 228 -20.36 19.85 37.96
C VAL A 228 -21.58 20.59 38.45
N LEU A 229 -22.63 20.72 37.64
CA LEU A 229 -23.89 21.36 38.05
C LEU A 229 -24.54 20.64 39.24
N MET A 230 -24.57 19.31 39.19
CA MET A 230 -25.11 18.51 40.30
C MET A 230 -24.29 18.72 41.57
N ALA A 231 -22.96 18.63 41.50
CA ALA A 231 -22.07 18.70 42.65
C ALA A 231 -21.99 20.10 43.28
N SER A 232 -21.94 21.14 42.44
CA SER A 232 -21.71 22.51 42.92
C SER A 232 -22.99 23.31 43.24
N VAL A 233 -24.13 22.95 42.63
CA VAL A 233 -25.37 23.73 42.77
C VAL A 233 -26.52 22.88 43.30
N LEU A 234 -26.87 21.78 42.65
CA LEU A 234 -28.10 21.04 42.97
C LEU A 234 -28.01 20.30 44.29
N ILE A 235 -26.92 19.58 44.55
CA ILE A 235 -26.75 18.86 45.82
C ILE A 235 -26.61 19.81 47.01
N PRO A 236 -25.72 20.83 46.99
CA PRO A 236 -25.66 21.82 48.07
C PRO A 236 -27.00 22.54 48.32
N GLY A 237 -27.70 22.90 47.26
CA GLY A 237 -29.04 23.52 47.38
C GLY A 237 -30.05 22.61 48.08
N LYS A 238 -30.09 21.31 47.70
CA LYS A 238 -30.96 20.31 48.36
C LYS A 238 -30.58 20.05 49.81
N VAL A 239 -29.30 20.04 50.14
CA VAL A 239 -28.82 19.90 51.51
C VAL A 239 -29.26 21.11 52.35
N GLU A 240 -29.16 22.34 51.84
CA GLU A 240 -29.60 23.52 52.55
C GLU A 240 -31.14 23.58 52.73
N GLU A 241 -31.91 23.19 51.68
CA GLU A 241 -33.37 23.02 51.80
C GLU A 241 -33.73 22.04 52.93
N ALA A 242 -33.06 20.88 52.96
CA ALA A 242 -33.26 19.87 54.00
C ALA A 242 -32.89 20.38 55.38
N ARG A 243 -31.78 21.12 55.50
CA ARG A 243 -31.33 21.75 56.75
C ARG A 243 -32.33 22.75 57.27
N VAL A 244 -32.89 23.64 56.42
CA VAL A 244 -33.90 24.61 56.76
C VAL A 244 -35.18 23.90 57.20
N MET A 245 -35.62 22.89 56.51
CA MET A 245 -36.78 22.08 56.84
C MET A 245 -36.61 21.37 58.19
N TYR A 246 -35.46 20.76 58.45
CA TYR A 246 -35.14 20.15 59.73
C TYR A 246 -35.17 21.14 60.88
N ALA A 247 -34.56 22.32 60.73
CA ALA A 247 -34.60 23.38 61.72
C ALA A 247 -36.01 23.87 61.98
N ARG A 248 -36.89 23.92 60.98
CA ARG A 248 -38.33 24.26 61.16
C ARG A 248 -39.05 23.17 61.96
N MET A 249 -38.86 21.90 61.62
CA MET A 249 -39.50 20.77 62.31
C MET A 249 -39.10 20.67 63.77
N ILE A 250 -37.85 20.95 64.14
CA ILE A 250 -37.40 21.07 65.54
C ILE A 250 -38.16 22.22 66.22
N ARG A 251 -38.25 23.39 65.59
CA ARG A 251 -38.93 24.54 66.14
C ARG A 251 -40.42 24.28 66.37
N ASP A 252 -41.07 23.56 65.50
CA ASP A 252 -42.50 23.22 65.56
C ASP A 252 -42.74 21.99 66.46
N GLY A 253 -41.72 21.44 67.17
CA GLY A 253 -41.84 20.41 68.18
C GLY A 253 -42.03 19.00 67.68
N TYR A 254 -41.65 18.72 66.42
CA TYR A 254 -41.68 17.36 65.91
C TYR A 254 -40.56 16.53 66.54
N PRO A 255 -40.86 15.34 67.06
CA PRO A 255 -39.80 14.42 67.54
C PRO A 255 -39.03 13.91 66.34
N LEU A 256 -37.76 14.30 66.21
CA LEU A 256 -36.81 13.82 65.24
C LEU A 256 -35.80 12.98 65.99
N ASP A 257 -35.82 11.65 65.75
CA ASP A 257 -34.84 10.68 66.25
C ASP A 257 -33.50 10.73 65.50
#